data_b7ed24f8f4b69a25c77f760357149071
#
_entry.id   b7ed24f8f4b69a25c77f760357149071
#
_cell.length_a   1.000
_cell.length_b   1.000
_cell.length_c   1.000
_cell.angle_alpha   90.00
_cell.angle_beta   90.00
_cell.angle_gamma   90.00
#
_symmetry.space_group_name_H-M   'P 1'
#
loop_
_entity.id
_entity.type
_entity.pdbx_description
1 polymer ?
#
loop_
_entity_poly.entity_id
_entity_poly.type
_entity_poly.pdbx_seq_one_letter_code
_entity_poly.pdbx_strand_id
1 'polypeptide(L)'
;KEKTGVFTGSYATNPATGARVPVWTADYVLMEYGTGAIMAVPGHDERDYEFATKFDLPVVRVVAAEGEGADTPLDAAHTHKDDARLVNSAQFDGLTVPEAKRAVVA
;
A
#
# COMPACT_ATOMS: atom_id res chain seq x y z
N LYS A 1 -9.46 2.37 -18.56
CA LYS A 1 -8.55 3.48 -18.93
C LYS A 1 -7.15 3.19 -18.44
N GLU A 2 -6.18 3.39 -19.30
CA GLU A 2 -4.79 3.21 -18.93
C GLU A 2 -4.35 4.31 -17.96
N LYS A 3 -3.63 3.91 -16.90
CA LYS A 3 -3.12 4.85 -15.92
C LYS A 3 -1.82 5.46 -16.39
N THR A 4 -1.65 6.76 -16.17
CA THR A 4 -0.43 7.48 -16.48
C THR A 4 0.13 8.17 -15.23
N GLY A 5 1.44 8.38 -15.21
CA GLY A 5 2.09 9.04 -14.09
C GLY A 5 3.52 9.40 -14.41
N VAL A 6 4.07 10.27 -13.57
CA VAL A 6 5.46 10.75 -13.71
C VAL A 6 6.12 10.69 -12.33
N PHE A 7 7.31 10.12 -12.28
CA PHE A 7 8.13 10.14 -11.08
C PHE A 7 8.64 11.57 -10.83
N THR A 8 8.43 12.07 -9.61
CA THR A 8 8.83 13.44 -9.26
C THR A 8 10.31 13.59 -8.97
N GLY A 9 11.05 12.49 -8.80
CA GLY A 9 12.44 12.52 -8.35
C GLY A 9 12.61 12.64 -6.86
N SER A 10 11.51 12.71 -6.11
CA SER A 10 11.52 12.85 -4.66
C SER A 10 11.03 11.58 -3.97
N TYR A 11 11.42 11.43 -2.71
CA TYR A 11 11.00 10.32 -1.85
C TYR A 11 10.41 10.86 -0.56
N ALA A 12 9.45 10.14 -0.01
CA ALA A 12 8.89 10.40 1.30
C ALA A 12 9.26 9.27 2.24
N THR A 13 9.22 9.53 3.54
CA THR A 13 9.47 8.49 4.55
C THR A 13 8.14 7.98 5.10
N ASN A 14 7.94 6.66 5.05
CA ASN A 14 6.79 6.04 5.69
C ASN A 14 6.99 6.11 7.20
N PRO A 15 6.16 6.86 7.94
CA PRO A 15 6.37 7.05 9.39
C PRO A 15 6.18 5.75 10.19
N ALA A 16 5.45 4.77 9.67
CA ALA A 16 5.24 3.52 10.37
C ALA A 16 6.44 2.59 10.31
N THR A 17 7.16 2.55 9.18
CA THR A 17 8.25 1.60 8.96
C THR A 17 9.61 2.26 8.81
N GLY A 18 9.67 3.56 8.58
CA GLY A 18 10.90 4.27 8.25
C GLY A 18 11.37 4.08 6.82
N ALA A 19 10.64 3.32 6.02
CA ALA A 19 11.02 3.06 4.64
C ALA A 19 10.82 4.31 3.76
N ARG A 20 11.71 4.48 2.80
CA ARG A 20 11.58 5.55 1.81
C ARG A 20 10.70 5.06 0.65
N VAL A 21 9.75 5.88 0.26
CA VAL A 21 8.83 5.55 -0.83
C VAL A 21 8.91 6.63 -1.91
N PRO A 22 8.87 6.24 -3.19
CA PRO A 22 8.93 7.22 -4.27
C PRO A 22 7.63 8.01 -4.38
N VAL A 23 7.75 9.30 -4.71
CA VAL A 23 6.59 10.17 -4.90
C VAL A 23 6.34 10.36 -6.39
N TRP A 24 5.13 10.05 -6.83
CA TRP A 24 4.70 10.11 -8.21
C TRP A 24 3.51 11.03 -8.37
N THR A 25 3.38 11.67 -9.51
CA THR A 25 2.11 12.26 -9.92
C THR A 25 1.37 11.24 -10.78
N ALA A 26 0.06 11.15 -10.63
CA ALA A 26 -0.72 10.15 -11.35
C ALA A 26 -2.10 10.69 -11.68
N ASP A 27 -2.62 10.29 -12.84
CA ASP A 27 -3.91 10.79 -13.34
C ASP A 27 -5.12 10.20 -12.62
N TYR A 28 -4.94 9.08 -11.92
CA TYR A 28 -6.06 8.46 -11.20
C TYR A 28 -6.24 8.98 -9.77
N VAL A 29 -5.34 9.84 -9.28
CA VAL A 29 -5.44 10.44 -7.95
C VAL A 29 -6.31 11.70 -8.05
N LEU A 30 -7.40 11.72 -7.27
CA LEU A 30 -8.35 12.83 -7.30
C LEU A 30 -7.87 13.99 -6.44
N MET A 31 -7.84 15.19 -7.01
CA MET A 31 -7.37 16.40 -6.31
C MET A 31 -8.26 16.79 -5.15
N GLU A 32 -9.56 16.56 -5.25
CA GLU A 32 -10.53 16.87 -4.21
C GLU A 32 -10.61 15.83 -3.09
N TYR A 33 -9.87 14.73 -3.21
CA TYR A 33 -9.87 13.68 -2.20
C TYR A 33 -8.77 13.99 -1.16
N GLY A 34 -9.19 14.41 0.02
CA GLY A 34 -8.25 14.85 1.05
C GLY A 34 -7.45 16.06 0.59
N THR A 35 -6.14 15.96 0.60
CA THR A 35 -5.23 17.02 0.16
C THR A 35 -4.83 16.88 -1.31
N GLY A 36 -5.36 15.87 -2.00
CA GLY A 36 -4.88 15.50 -3.34
C GLY A 36 -3.65 14.62 -3.33
N ALA A 37 -3.13 14.30 -2.16
CA ALA A 37 -2.01 13.38 -2.00
C ALA A 37 -2.47 12.13 -1.25
N ILE A 38 -2.05 10.97 -1.73
CA ILE A 38 -2.39 9.68 -1.12
C ILE A 38 -1.13 8.86 -0.91
N MET A 39 -1.18 7.95 0.06
CA MET A 39 -0.19 6.88 0.19
C MET A 39 -0.77 5.64 -0.47
N ALA A 40 -0.13 5.19 -1.55
CA ALA A 40 -0.60 4.03 -2.30
C ALA A 40 -0.34 2.73 -1.55
N VAL A 41 -1.20 1.74 -1.77
CA VAL A 41 -1.08 0.41 -1.17
C VAL A 41 -1.23 -0.64 -2.28
N PRO A 42 -0.23 -0.79 -3.15
CA PRO A 42 -0.36 -1.66 -4.33
C PRO A 42 -0.60 -3.13 -4.02
N GLY A 43 -0.21 -3.60 -2.84
CA GLY A 43 -0.48 -4.98 -2.45
C GLY A 43 -1.96 -5.26 -2.20
N HIS A 44 -2.77 -4.25 -1.92
CA HIS A 44 -4.15 -4.45 -1.45
C HIS A 44 -5.18 -3.51 -2.08
N ASP A 45 -4.78 -2.71 -3.06
CA ASP A 45 -5.66 -1.84 -3.82
C ASP A 45 -5.46 -2.10 -5.32
N GLU A 46 -6.53 -2.42 -6.03
CA GLU A 46 -6.45 -2.82 -7.43
C GLU A 46 -5.90 -1.71 -8.33
N ARG A 47 -6.29 -0.48 -8.12
CA ARG A 47 -5.83 0.65 -8.94
C ARG A 47 -4.36 0.93 -8.68
N ASP A 48 -3.94 0.88 -7.43
CA ASP A 48 -2.53 1.06 -7.06
C ASP A 48 -1.68 -0.09 -7.59
N TYR A 49 -2.22 -1.32 -7.56
CA TYR A 49 -1.54 -2.50 -8.11
C TYR A 49 -1.30 -2.35 -9.61
N GLU A 50 -2.31 -1.92 -10.36
CA GLU A 50 -2.19 -1.70 -11.80
C GLU A 50 -1.13 -0.64 -12.11
N PHE A 51 -1.12 0.45 -11.35
CA PHE A 51 -0.14 1.52 -11.51
C PHE A 51 1.28 1.01 -11.21
N ALA A 52 1.46 0.32 -10.10
CA ALA A 52 2.77 -0.20 -9.71
C ALA A 52 3.30 -1.20 -10.72
N THR A 53 2.45 -2.07 -11.24
CA THR A 53 2.83 -3.05 -12.26
C THR A 53 3.25 -2.37 -13.56
N LYS A 54 2.49 -1.37 -13.99
CA LYS A 54 2.80 -0.63 -15.22
C LYS A 54 4.16 0.07 -15.15
N PHE A 55 4.50 0.65 -14.00
CA PHE A 55 5.72 1.41 -13.83
C PHE A 55 6.83 0.63 -13.11
N ASP A 56 6.64 -0.67 -12.97
CA ASP A 56 7.63 -1.59 -12.38
C ASP A 56 8.06 -1.17 -10.96
N LEU A 57 7.09 -0.75 -10.16
CA LEU A 57 7.31 -0.37 -8.78
C LEU A 57 7.16 -1.57 -7.85
N PRO A 58 7.86 -1.59 -6.71
CA PRO A 58 7.71 -2.68 -5.74
C PRO A 58 6.29 -2.79 -5.21
N VAL A 59 5.82 -4.02 -5.07
CA VAL A 59 4.52 -4.33 -4.47
C VAL A 59 4.79 -5.20 -3.24
N VAL A 60 4.48 -4.67 -2.06
CA VAL A 60 4.77 -5.32 -0.78
C VAL A 60 3.46 -5.76 -0.13
N ARG A 61 3.39 -7.05 0.23
CA ARG A 61 2.26 -7.55 1.00
C ARG A 61 2.32 -6.96 2.42
N VAL A 62 1.26 -6.32 2.86
CA VAL A 62 1.17 -5.77 4.22
C VAL A 62 0.01 -6.38 5.01
N VAL A 63 -0.83 -7.19 4.38
CA VAL A 63 -1.93 -7.91 5.02
C VAL A 63 -1.91 -9.35 4.53
N ALA A 64 -2.03 -10.29 5.45
CA ALA A 64 -2.07 -11.72 5.13
C ALA A 64 -3.29 -12.36 5.79
N ALA A 65 -4.02 -13.17 5.01
CA ALA A 65 -5.09 -13.99 5.52
C ALA A 65 -4.53 -15.26 6.17
N GLU A 66 -5.39 -16.03 6.84
CA GLU A 66 -4.99 -17.30 7.43
C GLU A 66 -4.40 -18.21 6.36
N GLY A 67 -3.26 -18.82 6.65
CA GLY A 67 -2.54 -19.68 5.71
C GLY A 67 -1.58 -18.93 4.78
N GLU A 68 -1.57 -17.60 4.84
CA GLU A 68 -0.64 -16.77 4.08
C GLU A 68 0.40 -16.15 5.00
N GLY A 69 1.53 -15.78 4.47
CA GLY A 69 2.60 -15.14 5.22
C GLY A 69 3.18 -13.94 4.46
N ALA A 70 4.16 -13.28 5.10
CA ALA A 70 4.79 -12.09 4.55
C ALA A 70 5.44 -12.34 3.18
N ASP A 71 5.90 -13.56 2.94
CA ASP A 71 6.61 -13.93 1.71
C ASP A 71 5.71 -14.58 0.65
N THR A 72 4.40 -14.70 0.91
CA THR A 72 3.47 -15.27 -0.06
C THR A 72 3.38 -14.35 -1.27
N PRO A 73 3.65 -14.85 -2.51
CA PRO A 73 3.60 -14.00 -3.70
C PRO A 73 2.22 -13.40 -3.97
N LEU A 74 2.23 -12.21 -4.59
CA LEU A 74 1.03 -11.53 -5.03
C LEU A 74 0.97 -11.53 -6.55
N ASP A 75 -0.03 -12.19 -7.13
CA ASP A 75 -0.30 -12.17 -8.57
C ASP A 75 -1.23 -11.02 -8.95
N ALA A 76 -1.93 -10.47 -7.98
CA ALA A 76 -2.87 -9.35 -8.12
C ALA A 76 -3.03 -8.68 -6.77
N ALA A 77 -3.71 -7.54 -6.74
CA ALA A 77 -4.04 -6.90 -5.46
C ALA A 77 -4.85 -7.86 -4.59
N HIS A 78 -4.46 -7.96 -3.32
CA HIS A 78 -5.13 -8.83 -2.35
C HIS A 78 -6.13 -8.03 -1.51
N THR A 79 -7.41 -8.28 -1.70
CA THR A 79 -8.45 -7.67 -0.87
C THR A 79 -8.57 -8.47 0.43
N HIS A 80 -8.39 -7.79 1.56
CA HIS A 80 -8.35 -8.44 2.87
C HIS A 80 -9.74 -8.67 3.45
N LYS A 81 -9.81 -9.60 4.40
CA LYS A 81 -10.98 -9.81 5.26
C LYS A 81 -10.63 -9.35 6.68
N ASP A 82 -11.66 -9.18 7.52
CA ASP A 82 -11.47 -8.66 8.88
C ASP A 82 -10.56 -9.52 9.75
N ASP A 83 -10.43 -10.81 9.46
CA ASP A 83 -9.56 -11.72 10.20
C ASP A 83 -8.11 -11.71 9.71
N ALA A 84 -7.82 -10.99 8.63
CA ALA A 84 -6.45 -10.87 8.13
C ALA A 84 -5.58 -10.04 9.09
N ARG A 85 -4.27 -10.29 9.06
CA ARG A 85 -3.32 -9.63 9.96
C ARG A 85 -2.23 -8.92 9.16
N LEU A 86 -1.66 -7.88 9.76
CA LEU A 86 -0.58 -7.12 9.13
C LEU A 86 0.70 -7.93 9.10
N VAL A 87 1.45 -7.75 8.00
CA VAL A 87 2.80 -8.28 7.81
C VAL A 87 3.64 -7.17 7.17
N ASN A 88 4.96 -7.28 7.24
CA ASN A 88 5.88 -6.28 6.68
C ASN A 88 5.57 -4.84 7.13
N SER A 89 5.06 -4.70 8.35
CA SER A 89 4.56 -3.44 8.88
C SER A 89 5.22 -3.03 10.19
N ALA A 90 6.44 -3.49 10.44
CA ALA A 90 7.25 -3.18 11.61
C ALA A 90 6.48 -3.50 12.91
N GLN A 91 6.34 -2.52 13.79
CA GLN A 91 5.70 -2.70 15.09
C GLN A 91 4.20 -3.08 15.00
N PHE A 92 3.60 -2.92 13.83
CA PHE A 92 2.17 -3.22 13.64
C PHE A 92 1.92 -4.65 13.13
N ASP A 93 2.97 -5.44 12.93
CA ASP A 93 2.83 -6.84 12.49
C ASP A 93 1.99 -7.64 13.48
N GLY A 94 1.15 -8.52 12.93
CA GLY A 94 0.32 -9.41 13.73
C GLY A 94 -1.01 -8.83 14.17
N LEU A 95 -1.23 -7.52 14.03
CA LEU A 95 -2.51 -6.90 14.35
C LEU A 95 -3.53 -7.23 13.27
N THR A 96 -4.81 -7.35 13.66
CA THR A 96 -5.90 -7.39 12.69
C THR A 96 -6.06 -6.01 12.06
N VAL A 97 -6.75 -5.92 10.92
CA VAL A 97 -6.94 -4.64 10.25
C VAL A 97 -7.66 -3.62 11.14
N PRO A 98 -8.77 -3.96 11.85
CA PRO A 98 -9.40 -3.00 12.77
C PRO A 98 -8.48 -2.55 13.90
N GLU A 99 -7.68 -3.47 14.47
CA GLU A 99 -6.72 -3.12 15.53
C GLU A 99 -5.65 -2.17 15.00
N ALA A 100 -5.13 -2.45 13.80
CA ALA A 100 -4.09 -1.64 13.19
C ALA A 100 -4.58 -0.22 12.88
N LYS A 101 -5.80 -0.07 12.41
CA LYS A 101 -6.40 1.25 12.15
C LYS A 101 -6.39 2.12 13.40
N ARG A 102 -6.71 1.54 14.55
CA ARG A 102 -6.68 2.27 15.82
C ARG A 102 -5.26 2.58 16.27
N ALA A 103 -4.35 1.62 16.15
CA ALA A 103 -2.98 1.76 16.61
C ALA A 103 -2.19 2.79 15.78
N VAL A 104 -2.37 2.81 14.46
CA VAL A 104 -1.65 3.70 13.56
C VAL A 104 -2.08 5.15 13.75
N VAL A 105 -3.36 5.38 14.04
CA VAL A 105 -3.92 6.73 14.20
C VAL A 105 -3.66 7.30 15.60
N ALA A 106 -3.40 6.44 16.57
CA ALA A 106 -3.20 6.85 17.97
C ALA A 106 -1.95 7.71 18.20
#